data_3d58021bb69f9300e9e73a411da45032
#
_entry.id   3d58021bb69f9300e9e73a411da45032
#
_cell.length_a   1.000
_cell.length_b   1.000
_cell.length_c   1.000
_cell.angle_alpha   90.00
_cell.angle_beta   90.00
_cell.angle_gamma   90.00
#
_symmetry.space_group_name_H-M   'P 1'
#
loop_
_entity.id
_entity.type
_entity.pdbx_description
1 polymer ?
#
loop_
_entity_poly.entity_id
_entity_poly.type
_entity_poly.pdbx_seq_one_letter_code
_entity_poly.pdbx_strand_id
1 'polypeptide(L)'
;MKVGFFLLKFPLSSETFVLNQITAFIDMGFEVEIVALQKGDTENTHAAWTKYNLAARTRWLQDEPTGKVAKLRHRVSQTLRGIHRKNTWQALNLKRYGAESRNLILSAICGQVATPFRADVFIAHFGPAGVTAAKLRELGVIRGKIATIFHGIDISSREVLNHYTPEYQQLFRRGDLMLPISDLWAGRLQKMGCPREKIAVSRMGVDMTRFSPRPVKAPATPLEIISVARLTEKKGLHVAIEACRQLKEQGVAFRYRILGIGPWERRLRTLIEQYQLEDVVEMPGFKPSHEVKAMLDNADVFLLPSVTGADGDMEGIPVALMEAMAVGIPVVSTLHSGIPELVEADKSGWLVPENDARALAQRLAAFSQLDTDVLAPVVKRAREKVEHDFNQQVINRELASLLQAL
;
A
#
# COMPACT_ATOMS: atom_id res chain seq x y z
N MET A 1 -18.02 -4.30 -19.51
CA MET A 1 -16.68 -4.85 -19.29
C MET A 1 -16.67 -5.63 -17.99
N LYS A 2 -16.08 -6.81 -17.99
CA LYS A 2 -15.88 -7.62 -16.81
C LYS A 2 -14.44 -7.48 -16.31
N VAL A 3 -14.26 -7.13 -15.03
CA VAL A 3 -12.96 -6.94 -14.38
C VAL A 3 -12.75 -8.01 -13.33
N GLY A 4 -11.67 -8.78 -13.48
CA GLY A 4 -11.20 -9.72 -12.47
C GLY A 4 -10.19 -9.07 -11.54
N PHE A 5 -10.30 -9.27 -10.24
CA PHE A 5 -9.22 -8.95 -9.29
C PHE A 5 -8.49 -10.23 -8.92
N PHE A 6 -7.18 -10.28 -9.18
CA PHE A 6 -6.35 -11.42 -8.80
C PHE A 6 -5.48 -11.07 -7.60
N LEU A 7 -5.63 -11.83 -6.51
CA LEU A 7 -5.03 -11.54 -5.21
C LEU A 7 -4.35 -12.78 -4.64
N LEU A 8 -3.23 -12.62 -3.94
CA LEU A 8 -2.59 -13.77 -3.26
C LEU A 8 -3.39 -14.23 -2.05
N LYS A 9 -3.95 -13.29 -1.31
CA LYS A 9 -4.78 -13.57 -0.14
C LYS A 9 -5.88 -12.51 -0.02
N PHE A 10 -7.13 -12.93 0.25
CA PHE A 10 -8.25 -12.00 0.37
C PHE A 10 -9.37 -12.56 1.24
N PRO A 11 -10.04 -11.72 2.07
CA PRO A 11 -9.72 -10.32 2.38
C PRO A 11 -8.55 -10.18 3.36
N LEU A 12 -7.92 -9.00 3.38
CA LEU A 12 -6.91 -8.64 4.38
C LEU A 12 -7.26 -7.26 4.99
N SER A 13 -7.29 -7.19 6.31
CA SER A 13 -7.59 -5.96 7.05
C SER A 13 -6.56 -4.85 6.82
N SER A 14 -5.32 -5.22 6.46
CA SER A 14 -4.23 -4.27 6.16
C SER A 14 -4.26 -3.73 4.72
N GLU A 15 -5.11 -4.27 3.85
CA GLU A 15 -5.19 -3.91 2.42
C GLU A 15 -6.54 -3.27 2.08
N THR A 16 -6.97 -2.31 2.88
CA THR A 16 -8.24 -1.57 2.67
C THR A 16 -8.30 -0.86 1.32
N PHE A 17 -7.17 -0.47 0.76
CA PHE A 17 -7.08 0.14 -0.56
C PHE A 17 -7.51 -0.82 -1.69
N VAL A 18 -7.21 -2.12 -1.58
CA VAL A 18 -7.68 -3.16 -2.53
C VAL A 18 -9.20 -3.25 -2.46
N LEU A 19 -9.74 -3.32 -1.24
CA LEU A 19 -11.17 -3.37 -1.01
C LEU A 19 -11.88 -2.14 -1.58
N ASN A 20 -11.34 -0.95 -1.33
CA ASN A 20 -11.88 0.32 -1.84
C ASN A 20 -11.86 0.37 -3.38
N GLN A 21 -10.81 -0.16 -4.02
CA GLN A 21 -10.75 -0.21 -5.48
C GLN A 21 -11.77 -1.19 -6.06
N ILE A 22 -11.93 -2.38 -5.47
CA ILE A 22 -12.94 -3.36 -5.85
C ILE A 22 -14.34 -2.74 -5.79
N THR A 23 -14.68 -2.09 -4.67
CA THR A 23 -16.01 -1.46 -4.50
C THR A 23 -16.23 -0.30 -5.45
N ALA A 24 -15.20 0.51 -5.72
CA ALA A 24 -15.28 1.59 -6.69
C ALA A 24 -15.57 1.08 -8.11
N PHE A 25 -14.97 -0.03 -8.53
CA PHE A 25 -15.27 -0.64 -9.83
C PHE A 25 -16.71 -1.17 -9.89
N ILE A 26 -17.22 -1.75 -8.80
CA ILE A 26 -18.64 -2.15 -8.70
C ILE A 26 -19.55 -0.93 -8.79
N ASP A 27 -19.25 0.16 -8.08
CA ASP A 27 -20.05 1.40 -8.10
C ASP A 27 -20.04 2.10 -9.47
N MET A 28 -18.95 1.93 -10.26
CA MET A 28 -18.87 2.38 -11.64
C MET A 28 -19.62 1.47 -12.64
N GLY A 29 -20.27 0.40 -12.16
CA GLY A 29 -21.09 -0.50 -12.98
C GLY A 29 -20.32 -1.61 -13.71
N PHE A 30 -19.06 -1.87 -13.36
CA PHE A 30 -18.33 -3.02 -13.89
C PHE A 30 -18.82 -4.34 -13.29
N GLU A 31 -18.85 -5.40 -14.10
CA GLU A 31 -18.98 -6.75 -13.58
C GLU A 31 -17.66 -7.15 -12.92
N VAL A 32 -17.67 -7.37 -11.60
CA VAL A 32 -16.46 -7.66 -10.83
C VAL A 32 -16.48 -9.09 -10.30
N GLU A 33 -15.40 -9.83 -10.57
CA GLU A 33 -15.08 -11.14 -10.01
C GLU A 33 -13.74 -11.09 -9.27
N ILE A 34 -13.65 -11.73 -8.12
CA ILE A 34 -12.43 -11.78 -7.31
C ILE A 34 -11.91 -13.22 -7.32
N VAL A 35 -10.67 -13.40 -7.77
CA VAL A 35 -9.96 -14.67 -7.74
C VAL A 35 -8.78 -14.53 -6.79
N ALA A 36 -8.84 -15.17 -5.64
CA ALA A 36 -7.78 -15.15 -4.64
C ALA A 36 -7.10 -16.50 -4.53
N LEU A 37 -5.79 -16.50 -4.35
CA LEU A 37 -5.04 -17.75 -4.17
C LEU A 37 -5.41 -18.37 -2.82
N GLN A 38 -5.37 -17.60 -1.74
CA GLN A 38 -5.65 -18.05 -0.38
C GLN A 38 -6.80 -17.25 0.27
N LYS A 39 -7.51 -17.91 1.19
CA LYS A 39 -8.52 -17.28 2.03
C LYS A 39 -7.83 -16.43 3.10
N GLY A 40 -8.30 -15.21 3.27
CA GLY A 40 -7.85 -14.25 4.27
C GLY A 40 -8.67 -14.30 5.56
N ASP A 41 -8.72 -13.16 6.26
CA ASP A 41 -9.54 -13.00 7.45
C ASP A 41 -10.97 -12.63 7.07
N THR A 42 -11.86 -13.61 7.09
CA THR A 42 -13.30 -13.43 6.79
C THR A 42 -14.15 -13.14 8.02
N GLU A 43 -13.57 -13.20 9.23
CA GLU A 43 -14.29 -12.95 10.50
C GLU A 43 -14.25 -11.46 10.87
N ASN A 44 -13.10 -10.79 10.64
CA ASN A 44 -12.91 -9.37 10.93
C ASN A 44 -12.95 -8.55 9.63
N THR A 45 -14.07 -8.62 8.92
CA THR A 45 -14.20 -7.94 7.63
C THR A 45 -14.71 -6.51 7.76
N HIS A 46 -14.30 -5.65 6.83
CA HIS A 46 -14.82 -4.31 6.70
C HIS A 46 -16.31 -4.33 6.29
N ALA A 47 -17.11 -3.33 6.69
CA ALA A 47 -18.54 -3.22 6.37
C ALA A 47 -18.84 -3.36 4.85
N ALA A 48 -17.91 -2.95 3.99
CA ALA A 48 -17.99 -3.13 2.54
C ALA A 48 -18.09 -4.60 2.11
N TRP A 49 -17.52 -5.52 2.87
CA TRP A 49 -17.58 -6.96 2.57
C TRP A 49 -19.02 -7.45 2.46
N THR A 50 -19.84 -7.10 3.43
CA THR A 50 -21.27 -7.47 3.45
C THR A 50 -22.09 -6.61 2.49
N LYS A 51 -21.85 -5.28 2.49
CA LYS A 51 -22.58 -4.33 1.65
C LYS A 51 -22.53 -4.69 0.16
N TYR A 52 -21.38 -5.10 -0.35
CA TYR A 52 -21.17 -5.43 -1.76
C TYR A 52 -21.26 -6.94 -2.06
N ASN A 53 -21.62 -7.75 -1.07
CA ASN A 53 -21.69 -9.22 -1.17
C ASN A 53 -20.40 -9.82 -1.77
N LEU A 54 -19.24 -9.40 -1.27
CA LEU A 54 -17.94 -9.78 -1.84
C LEU A 54 -17.64 -11.26 -1.67
N ALA A 55 -18.22 -11.93 -0.67
CA ALA A 55 -18.10 -13.37 -0.49
C ALA A 55 -18.60 -14.14 -1.73
N ALA A 56 -19.77 -13.76 -2.27
CA ALA A 56 -20.35 -14.41 -3.44
C ALA A 56 -19.54 -14.14 -4.73
N ARG A 57 -18.81 -13.03 -4.78
CA ARG A 57 -17.94 -12.62 -5.90
C ARG A 57 -16.54 -13.20 -5.83
N THR A 58 -16.15 -13.85 -4.71
CA THR A 58 -14.79 -14.34 -4.47
C THR A 58 -14.70 -15.85 -4.71
N ARG A 59 -13.64 -16.26 -5.42
CA ARG A 59 -13.23 -17.64 -5.60
C ARG A 59 -11.83 -17.83 -5.05
N TRP A 60 -11.68 -18.75 -4.10
CA TRP A 60 -10.38 -19.14 -3.53
C TRP A 60 -9.84 -20.37 -4.23
N LEU A 61 -8.63 -20.26 -4.79
CA LEU A 61 -7.98 -21.33 -5.55
C LEU A 61 -7.26 -22.36 -4.67
N GLN A 62 -6.90 -21.97 -3.45
CA GLN A 62 -6.25 -22.81 -2.46
C GLN A 62 -7.05 -22.77 -1.15
N ASP A 63 -8.15 -23.47 -1.10
CA ASP A 63 -8.86 -23.79 0.14
C ASP A 63 -8.25 -25.06 0.73
N GLU A 64 -7.02 -24.91 1.27
CA GLU A 64 -6.20 -26.04 1.73
C GLU A 64 -6.40 -26.27 3.22
N PRO A 65 -6.41 -27.54 3.67
CA PRO A 65 -6.45 -27.86 5.10
C PRO A 65 -5.17 -27.37 5.81
N THR A 66 -5.24 -27.25 7.12
CA THR A 66 -4.08 -26.90 7.95
C THR A 66 -3.09 -28.06 8.08
N GLY A 67 -1.79 -27.75 8.16
CA GLY A 67 -0.71 -28.71 8.31
C GLY A 67 -0.06 -29.18 7.00
N LYS A 68 1.26 -29.38 7.05
CA LYS A 68 2.09 -29.66 5.85
C LYS A 68 1.67 -30.95 5.11
N VAL A 69 1.42 -32.04 5.84
CA VAL A 69 1.04 -33.34 5.26
C VAL A 69 -0.36 -33.29 4.66
N ALA A 70 -1.31 -32.65 5.36
CA ALA A 70 -2.67 -32.50 4.86
C ALA A 70 -2.71 -31.67 3.57
N LYS A 71 -1.96 -30.57 3.51
CA LYS A 71 -1.78 -29.74 2.30
C LYS A 71 -1.23 -30.55 1.14
N LEU A 72 -0.16 -31.33 1.37
CA LEU A 72 0.44 -32.14 0.32
C LEU A 72 -0.56 -33.19 -0.20
N ARG A 73 -1.25 -33.90 0.69
CA ARG A 73 -2.30 -34.86 0.29
C ARG A 73 -3.40 -34.19 -0.53
N HIS A 74 -3.85 -33.01 -0.11
CA HIS A 74 -4.86 -32.25 -0.83
C HIS A 74 -4.36 -31.90 -2.25
N ARG A 75 -3.16 -31.36 -2.38
CA ARG A 75 -2.57 -31.00 -3.68
C ARG A 75 -2.40 -32.20 -4.60
N VAL A 76 -1.91 -33.33 -4.08
CA VAL A 76 -1.82 -34.57 -4.83
C VAL A 76 -3.20 -35.01 -5.33
N SER A 77 -4.21 -35.03 -4.45
CA SER A 77 -5.58 -35.38 -4.82
C SER A 77 -6.14 -34.49 -5.92
N GLN A 78 -5.99 -33.18 -5.82
CA GLN A 78 -6.45 -32.23 -6.84
C GLN A 78 -5.69 -32.41 -8.16
N THR A 79 -4.37 -32.60 -8.11
CA THR A 79 -3.55 -32.89 -9.29
C THR A 79 -4.03 -34.15 -10.00
N LEU A 80 -4.29 -35.23 -9.26
CA LEU A 80 -4.79 -36.48 -9.81
C LEU A 80 -6.18 -36.34 -10.44
N ARG A 81 -7.07 -35.55 -9.84
CA ARG A 81 -8.40 -35.23 -10.43
C ARG A 81 -8.29 -34.58 -11.80
N GLY A 82 -7.27 -33.77 -12.02
CA GLY A 82 -7.02 -33.08 -13.28
C GLY A 82 -6.01 -33.77 -14.20
N ILE A 83 -5.54 -34.98 -13.90
CA ILE A 83 -4.45 -35.64 -14.60
C ILE A 83 -4.74 -35.86 -16.11
N HIS A 84 -6.01 -35.93 -16.47
CA HIS A 84 -6.46 -36.05 -17.87
C HIS A 84 -6.35 -34.75 -18.66
N ARG A 85 -6.08 -33.62 -18.00
CA ARG A 85 -5.99 -32.29 -18.61
C ARG A 85 -4.55 -31.94 -18.96
N LYS A 86 -4.33 -31.41 -20.16
CA LYS A 86 -3.01 -30.99 -20.65
C LYS A 86 -2.34 -29.95 -19.76
N ASN A 87 -3.11 -28.99 -19.23
CA ASN A 87 -2.58 -27.93 -18.39
C ASN A 87 -2.07 -28.43 -17.02
N THR A 88 -2.67 -29.47 -16.45
CA THR A 88 -2.17 -30.14 -15.23
C THR A 88 -0.77 -30.68 -15.42
N TRP A 89 -0.52 -31.36 -16.57
CA TRP A 89 0.82 -31.86 -16.96
C TRP A 89 1.79 -30.71 -17.20
N GLN A 90 1.36 -29.67 -17.89
CA GLN A 90 2.20 -28.49 -18.13
C GLN A 90 2.63 -27.84 -16.83
N ALA A 91 1.72 -27.78 -15.83
CA ALA A 91 1.98 -27.22 -14.50
C ALA A 91 3.02 -28.00 -13.68
N LEU A 92 3.33 -29.24 -14.04
CA LEU A 92 4.38 -30.04 -13.40
C LEU A 92 5.80 -29.75 -13.94
N ASN A 93 5.94 -28.82 -14.89
CA ASN A 93 7.23 -28.47 -15.46
C ASN A 93 8.08 -27.65 -14.51
N LEU A 94 9.00 -28.30 -13.79
CA LEU A 94 9.89 -27.69 -12.80
C LEU A 94 10.80 -26.61 -13.39
N LYS A 95 11.25 -26.76 -14.64
CA LYS A 95 12.12 -25.76 -15.30
C LYS A 95 11.37 -24.46 -15.59
N ARG A 96 10.04 -24.54 -15.79
CA ARG A 96 9.21 -23.39 -16.17
C ARG A 96 8.58 -22.70 -14.97
N TYR A 97 8.19 -23.44 -13.94
CA TYR A 97 7.40 -22.95 -12.82
C TYR A 97 8.08 -23.12 -11.44
N GLY A 98 9.29 -23.67 -11.41
CA GLY A 98 10.13 -23.72 -10.22
C GLY A 98 9.47 -24.34 -8.98
N ALA A 99 9.52 -23.60 -7.88
CA ALA A 99 9.02 -24.05 -6.57
C ALA A 99 7.51 -24.33 -6.57
N GLU A 100 6.72 -23.60 -7.32
CA GLU A 100 5.25 -23.76 -7.37
C GLU A 100 4.86 -25.09 -8.04
N SER A 101 5.64 -25.53 -9.05
CA SER A 101 5.50 -26.85 -9.64
C SER A 101 5.97 -27.95 -8.68
N ARG A 102 7.15 -27.77 -8.04
CA ARG A 102 7.69 -28.75 -7.06
C ARG A 102 6.73 -28.97 -5.90
N ASN A 103 6.05 -27.92 -5.45
CA ASN A 103 5.10 -27.98 -4.36
C ASN A 103 3.67 -28.34 -4.80
N LEU A 104 3.47 -28.72 -6.08
CA LEU A 104 2.20 -29.10 -6.69
C LEU A 104 1.10 -28.01 -6.61
N ILE A 105 1.45 -26.75 -6.41
CA ILE A 105 0.48 -25.66 -6.26
C ILE A 105 -0.25 -25.45 -7.58
N LEU A 106 0.47 -25.22 -8.66
CA LEU A 106 -0.13 -24.94 -9.96
C LEU A 106 -0.88 -26.14 -10.55
N SER A 107 -0.34 -27.35 -10.40
CA SER A 107 -0.99 -28.57 -10.89
C SER A 107 -2.29 -28.88 -10.12
N ALA A 108 -2.33 -28.64 -8.81
CA ALA A 108 -3.54 -28.76 -8.01
C ALA A 108 -4.62 -27.75 -8.43
N ILE A 109 -4.23 -26.49 -8.66
CA ILE A 109 -5.15 -25.45 -9.18
C ILE A 109 -5.69 -25.86 -10.56
N CYS A 110 -4.84 -26.33 -11.49
CA CYS A 110 -5.29 -26.81 -12.79
C CYS A 110 -6.23 -28.02 -12.68
N GLY A 111 -5.98 -28.88 -11.69
CA GLY A 111 -6.84 -30.04 -11.42
C GLY A 111 -8.20 -29.68 -10.84
N GLN A 112 -8.26 -28.64 -10.04
CA GLN A 112 -9.49 -28.16 -9.41
C GLN A 112 -10.35 -27.32 -10.36
N VAL A 113 -9.73 -26.44 -11.15
CA VAL A 113 -10.44 -25.50 -12.03
C VAL A 113 -10.77 -26.16 -13.36
N ALA A 114 -12.03 -26.57 -13.52
CA ALA A 114 -12.53 -27.19 -14.74
C ALA A 114 -12.80 -26.17 -15.85
N THR A 115 -13.38 -25.03 -15.50
CA THR A 115 -13.71 -23.94 -16.41
C THR A 115 -12.88 -22.72 -16.07
N PRO A 116 -12.15 -22.15 -17.04
CA PRO A 116 -11.36 -20.94 -16.80
C PRO A 116 -12.19 -19.77 -16.28
N PHE A 117 -11.64 -19.02 -15.32
CA PHE A 117 -12.16 -17.72 -14.97
C PHE A 117 -11.93 -16.76 -16.14
N ARG A 118 -12.96 -16.03 -16.54
CA ARG A 118 -12.93 -15.12 -17.69
C ARG A 118 -13.24 -13.71 -17.25
N ALA A 119 -12.37 -12.78 -17.61
CA ALA A 119 -12.59 -11.35 -17.52
C ALA A 119 -11.94 -10.68 -18.72
N ASP A 120 -12.35 -9.45 -19.05
CA ASP A 120 -11.67 -8.69 -20.09
C ASP A 120 -10.25 -8.35 -19.62
N VAL A 121 -10.12 -7.97 -18.33
CA VAL A 121 -8.83 -7.72 -17.68
C VAL A 121 -8.83 -8.24 -16.24
N PHE A 122 -7.69 -8.75 -15.80
CA PHE A 122 -7.40 -9.08 -14.41
C PHE A 122 -6.46 -8.03 -13.84
N ILE A 123 -6.87 -7.34 -12.78
CA ILE A 123 -6.01 -6.46 -11.98
C ILE A 123 -5.36 -7.32 -10.90
N ALA A 124 -4.04 -7.44 -10.94
CA ALA A 124 -3.27 -8.12 -9.91
C ALA A 124 -2.59 -7.10 -8.99
N HIS A 125 -2.92 -7.10 -7.71
CA HIS A 125 -2.23 -6.26 -6.73
C HIS A 125 -0.95 -6.93 -6.25
N PHE A 126 0.13 -6.19 -6.31
CA PHE A 126 1.52 -6.58 -6.09
C PHE A 126 2.13 -7.44 -7.22
N GLY A 127 3.42 -7.22 -7.47
CA GLY A 127 4.19 -7.95 -8.47
C GLY A 127 4.10 -9.48 -8.36
N PRO A 128 4.21 -10.08 -7.15
CA PRO A 128 4.04 -11.52 -6.96
C PRO A 128 2.68 -12.07 -7.40
N ALA A 129 1.59 -11.30 -7.20
CA ALA A 129 0.27 -11.68 -7.70
C ALA A 129 0.24 -11.63 -9.23
N GLY A 130 0.85 -10.61 -9.84
CA GLY A 130 0.99 -10.50 -11.29
C GLY A 130 1.74 -11.68 -11.90
N VAL A 131 2.84 -12.11 -11.26
CA VAL A 131 3.61 -13.31 -11.66
C VAL A 131 2.72 -14.55 -11.64
N THR A 132 1.99 -14.77 -10.55
CA THR A 132 1.11 -15.93 -10.42
C THR A 132 -0.05 -15.87 -11.42
N ALA A 133 -0.66 -14.70 -11.61
CA ALA A 133 -1.71 -14.50 -12.62
C ALA A 133 -1.21 -14.83 -14.04
N ALA A 134 0.00 -14.37 -14.40
CA ALA A 134 0.59 -14.66 -15.71
C ALA A 134 0.83 -16.17 -15.92
N LYS A 135 1.29 -16.89 -14.89
CA LYS A 135 1.44 -18.36 -14.94
C LYS A 135 0.08 -19.05 -15.08
N LEU A 136 -0.93 -18.63 -14.33
CA LEU A 136 -2.28 -19.21 -14.41
C LEU A 136 -2.97 -18.92 -15.75
N ARG A 137 -2.71 -17.74 -16.35
CA ARG A 137 -3.18 -17.45 -17.72
C ARG A 137 -2.53 -18.36 -18.74
N GLU A 138 -1.25 -18.59 -18.65
CA GLU A 138 -0.51 -19.49 -19.52
C GLU A 138 -1.02 -20.93 -19.42
N LEU A 139 -1.36 -21.36 -18.20
CA LEU A 139 -1.96 -22.67 -17.92
C LEU A 139 -3.46 -22.72 -18.26
N GLY A 140 -4.06 -21.63 -18.74
CA GLY A 140 -5.46 -21.58 -19.13
C GLY A 140 -6.45 -21.60 -17.97
N VAL A 141 -6.01 -21.34 -16.74
CA VAL A 141 -6.87 -21.24 -15.54
C VAL A 141 -7.63 -19.91 -15.52
N ILE A 142 -6.97 -18.83 -15.94
CA ILE A 142 -7.61 -17.53 -16.16
C ILE A 142 -7.48 -17.12 -17.63
N ARG A 143 -8.41 -16.32 -18.15
CA ARG A 143 -8.43 -15.80 -19.52
C ARG A 143 -8.81 -14.33 -19.53
N GLY A 144 -7.93 -13.49 -20.04
CA GLY A 144 -8.05 -12.03 -20.14
C GLY A 144 -6.69 -11.37 -20.14
N LYS A 145 -6.68 -10.05 -20.29
CA LYS A 145 -5.47 -9.23 -20.11
C LYS A 145 -5.04 -9.22 -18.65
N ILE A 146 -3.78 -8.93 -18.37
CA ILE A 146 -3.27 -8.82 -17.00
C ILE A 146 -2.64 -7.45 -16.81
N ALA A 147 -3.21 -6.65 -15.89
CA ALA A 147 -2.66 -5.42 -15.37
C ALA A 147 -2.13 -5.66 -13.95
N THR A 148 -0.87 -5.31 -13.68
CA THR A 148 -0.25 -5.55 -12.37
C THR A 148 0.09 -4.23 -11.69
N ILE A 149 -0.49 -3.98 -10.49
CA ILE A 149 -0.20 -2.80 -9.67
C ILE A 149 0.97 -3.11 -8.73
N PHE A 150 2.01 -2.25 -8.78
CA PHE A 150 3.18 -2.33 -7.92
C PHE A 150 3.12 -1.26 -6.83
N HIS A 151 3.20 -1.71 -5.56
CA HIS A 151 2.94 -0.88 -4.38
C HIS A 151 4.19 -0.38 -3.64
N GLY A 152 5.37 -0.69 -4.11
CA GLY A 152 6.65 -0.27 -3.52
C GLY A 152 7.39 -1.43 -2.86
N ILE A 153 6.88 -2.04 -1.80
CA ILE A 153 7.53 -3.19 -1.13
C ILE A 153 7.91 -4.32 -2.09
N ASP A 154 7.07 -4.59 -3.06
CA ASP A 154 7.23 -5.63 -4.09
C ASP A 154 8.36 -5.34 -5.09
N ILE A 155 8.83 -4.10 -5.15
CA ILE A 155 9.94 -3.66 -6.01
C ILE A 155 11.02 -2.88 -5.26
N SER A 156 11.02 -2.89 -3.92
CA SER A 156 12.05 -2.26 -3.09
C SER A 156 12.70 -3.22 -2.10
N SER A 157 11.92 -4.07 -1.43
CA SER A 157 12.44 -5.03 -0.45
C SER A 157 13.44 -6.00 -1.09
N ARG A 158 14.63 -6.12 -0.48
CA ARG A 158 15.68 -7.04 -0.96
C ARG A 158 15.23 -8.48 -0.97
N GLU A 159 14.46 -8.89 0.03
CA GLU A 159 13.93 -10.25 0.12
C GLU A 159 13.04 -10.57 -1.07
N VAL A 160 12.11 -9.66 -1.39
CA VAL A 160 11.20 -9.82 -2.54
C VAL A 160 11.97 -9.81 -3.84
N LEU A 161 12.89 -8.86 -4.03
CA LEU A 161 13.66 -8.71 -5.25
C LEU A 161 14.57 -9.92 -5.50
N ASN A 162 15.23 -10.45 -4.47
CA ASN A 162 16.08 -11.64 -4.60
C ASN A 162 15.29 -12.85 -5.11
N HIS A 163 14.02 -12.96 -4.73
CA HIS A 163 13.16 -14.06 -5.15
C HIS A 163 12.49 -13.79 -6.51
N TYR A 164 11.96 -12.58 -6.71
CA TYR A 164 11.05 -12.29 -7.82
C TYR A 164 11.69 -11.61 -9.03
N THR A 165 12.94 -11.11 -8.97
CA THR A 165 13.55 -10.42 -10.12
C THR A 165 13.53 -11.27 -11.42
N PRO A 166 13.91 -12.57 -11.43
CA PRO A 166 13.81 -13.39 -12.62
C PRO A 166 12.35 -13.60 -13.11
N GLU A 167 11.42 -13.67 -12.17
CA GLU A 167 9.99 -13.86 -12.44
C GLU A 167 9.37 -12.57 -13.00
N TYR A 168 9.81 -11.40 -12.54
CA TYR A 168 9.37 -10.11 -13.09
C TYR A 168 9.79 -9.93 -14.54
N GLN A 169 10.97 -10.42 -14.94
CA GLN A 169 11.37 -10.45 -16.34
C GLN A 169 10.38 -11.25 -17.22
N GLN A 170 9.82 -12.33 -16.68
CA GLN A 170 8.77 -13.10 -17.36
C GLN A 170 7.43 -12.35 -17.35
N LEU A 171 7.08 -11.71 -16.22
CA LEU A 171 5.87 -10.91 -16.09
C LEU A 171 5.88 -9.73 -17.08
N PHE A 172 7.00 -9.01 -17.24
CA PHE A 172 7.11 -7.90 -18.19
C PHE A 172 6.92 -8.34 -19.65
N ARG A 173 7.33 -9.56 -19.99
CA ARG A 173 7.08 -10.12 -21.32
C ARG A 173 5.64 -10.55 -21.52
N ARG A 174 5.06 -11.21 -20.53
CA ARG A 174 3.75 -11.89 -20.61
C ARG A 174 2.59 -11.01 -20.16
N GLY A 175 2.76 -10.13 -19.16
CA GLY A 175 1.75 -9.21 -18.71
C GLY A 175 1.46 -8.13 -19.75
N ASP A 176 0.30 -7.53 -19.68
CA ASP A 176 -0.16 -6.56 -20.67
C ASP A 176 0.10 -5.12 -20.21
N LEU A 177 -0.05 -4.83 -18.89
CA LEU A 177 0.14 -3.51 -18.32
C LEU A 177 0.76 -3.61 -16.93
N MET A 178 1.76 -2.77 -16.66
CA MET A 178 2.42 -2.59 -15.36
C MET A 178 2.04 -1.22 -14.81
N LEU A 179 1.47 -1.20 -13.62
CA LEU A 179 0.87 -0.04 -12.98
C LEU A 179 1.62 0.30 -11.67
N PRO A 180 2.80 0.95 -11.77
CA PRO A 180 3.46 1.46 -10.57
C PRO A 180 2.67 2.63 -9.99
N ILE A 181 2.71 2.78 -8.65
CA ILE A 181 1.95 3.81 -7.94
C ILE A 181 2.62 5.19 -7.93
N SER A 182 3.79 5.35 -8.56
CA SER A 182 4.50 6.62 -8.68
C SER A 182 5.44 6.63 -9.87
N ASP A 183 5.90 7.82 -10.27
CA ASP A 183 6.88 7.99 -11.35
C ASP A 183 8.24 7.42 -10.96
N LEU A 184 8.64 7.53 -9.69
CA LEU A 184 9.84 6.87 -9.15
C LEU A 184 9.81 5.36 -9.41
N TRP A 185 8.69 4.72 -9.09
CA TRP A 185 8.53 3.27 -9.29
C TRP A 185 8.40 2.91 -10.78
N ALA A 186 7.83 3.77 -11.61
CA ALA A 186 7.85 3.60 -13.07
C ALA A 186 9.28 3.56 -13.62
N GLY A 187 10.12 4.50 -13.18
CA GLY A 187 11.55 4.52 -13.54
C GLY A 187 12.30 3.27 -13.06
N ARG A 188 11.94 2.74 -11.88
CA ARG A 188 12.53 1.50 -11.37
C ARG A 188 12.14 0.29 -12.20
N LEU A 189 10.87 0.13 -12.57
CA LEU A 189 10.42 -0.94 -13.46
C LEU A 189 11.13 -0.90 -14.80
N GLN A 190 11.34 0.28 -15.39
CA GLN A 190 12.12 0.44 -16.62
C GLN A 190 13.56 -0.04 -16.44
N LYS A 191 14.24 0.37 -15.36
CA LYS A 191 15.59 -0.10 -15.02
C LYS A 191 15.66 -1.61 -14.81
N MET A 192 14.56 -2.23 -14.39
CA MET A 192 14.41 -3.69 -14.27
C MET A 192 14.10 -4.36 -15.60
N GLY A 193 14.00 -3.62 -16.71
CA GLY A 193 13.79 -4.14 -18.07
C GLY A 193 12.33 -4.23 -18.50
N CYS A 194 11.41 -3.57 -17.82
CA CYS A 194 10.02 -3.44 -18.30
C CYS A 194 9.95 -2.47 -19.49
N PRO A 195 9.34 -2.87 -20.62
CA PRO A 195 9.14 -1.97 -21.76
C PRO A 195 8.30 -0.75 -21.38
N ARG A 196 8.72 0.45 -21.83
CA ARG A 196 8.07 1.72 -21.49
C ARG A 196 6.59 1.75 -21.87
N GLU A 197 6.27 1.19 -23.02
CA GLU A 197 4.91 1.12 -23.58
C GLU A 197 3.96 0.25 -22.75
N LYS A 198 4.49 -0.57 -21.84
CA LYS A 198 3.69 -1.38 -20.89
C LYS A 198 3.56 -0.73 -19.51
N ILE A 199 4.11 0.47 -19.31
CA ILE A 199 4.07 1.14 -18.01
C ILE A 199 3.13 2.33 -18.05
N ALA A 200 2.16 2.37 -17.16
CA ALA A 200 1.34 3.55 -16.87
C ALA A 200 1.27 3.76 -15.36
N VAL A 201 1.53 4.98 -14.89
CA VAL A 201 1.45 5.28 -13.46
C VAL A 201 -0.02 5.27 -13.03
N SER A 202 -0.34 4.50 -12.00
CA SER A 202 -1.67 4.46 -11.38
C SER A 202 -1.50 4.71 -9.88
N ARG A 203 -1.66 5.96 -9.47
CA ARG A 203 -1.47 6.38 -8.08
C ARG A 203 -2.53 5.76 -7.16
N MET A 204 -2.20 5.70 -5.89
CA MET A 204 -3.21 5.49 -4.85
C MET A 204 -3.79 6.83 -4.45
N GLY A 205 -5.04 6.84 -3.99
CA GLY A 205 -5.70 8.06 -3.59
C GLY A 205 -6.55 7.89 -2.33
N VAL A 206 -7.11 9.00 -1.89
CA VAL A 206 -8.02 9.06 -0.75
C VAL A 206 -9.43 9.47 -1.21
N ASP A 207 -10.42 9.00 -0.45
CA ASP A 207 -11.81 9.40 -0.65
C ASP A 207 -12.03 10.79 -0.03
N MET A 208 -12.04 11.80 -0.90
CA MET A 208 -12.18 13.20 -0.49
C MET A 208 -13.49 13.50 0.24
N THR A 209 -14.53 12.68 0.07
CA THR A 209 -15.81 12.86 0.77
C THR A 209 -15.72 12.60 2.27
N ARG A 210 -14.69 11.87 2.71
CA ARG A 210 -14.45 11.53 4.11
C ARG A 210 -13.64 12.57 4.87
N PHE A 211 -13.02 13.52 4.15
CA PHE A 211 -12.08 14.50 4.70
C PHE A 211 -12.54 15.92 4.41
N SER A 212 -13.39 16.46 5.29
CA SER A 212 -13.77 17.87 5.23
C SER A 212 -12.59 18.75 5.68
N PRO A 213 -12.31 19.85 4.97
CA PRO A 213 -11.23 20.75 5.36
C PRO A 213 -11.55 21.45 6.68
N ARG A 214 -10.55 21.60 7.52
CA ARG A 214 -10.64 22.40 8.75
C ARG A 214 -10.11 23.81 8.50
N PRO A 215 -10.49 24.80 9.33
CA PRO A 215 -9.85 26.12 9.33
C PRO A 215 -8.36 26.03 9.63
N VAL A 216 -7.55 26.79 8.91
CA VAL A 216 -6.12 26.91 9.20
C VAL A 216 -5.96 27.75 10.49
N LYS A 217 -5.10 27.30 11.39
CA LYS A 217 -4.79 27.96 12.66
C LYS A 217 -3.27 28.08 12.81
N ALA A 218 -2.83 29.09 13.53
CA ALA A 218 -1.44 29.17 13.98
C ALA A 218 -1.12 28.02 14.94
N PRO A 219 0.13 27.53 14.95
CA PRO A 219 0.56 26.48 15.87
C PRO A 219 0.33 26.89 17.34
N ALA A 220 -0.11 25.94 18.14
CA ALA A 220 -0.32 26.14 19.57
C ALA A 220 1.01 26.11 20.36
N THR A 221 0.97 26.55 21.59
CA THR A 221 2.02 26.31 22.56
C THR A 221 1.43 25.57 23.76
N PRO A 222 1.79 24.29 23.97
CA PRO A 222 2.79 23.48 23.24
C PRO A 222 2.35 23.12 21.81
N LEU A 223 3.32 22.93 20.89
CA LEU A 223 3.11 22.47 19.51
C LEU A 223 2.53 21.04 19.51
N GLU A 224 1.36 20.84 18.93
CA GLU A 224 0.68 19.54 18.85
C GLU A 224 1.09 18.79 17.58
N ILE A 225 1.99 17.81 17.73
CA ILE A 225 2.52 16.97 16.64
C ILE A 225 1.80 15.63 16.63
N ILE A 226 1.45 15.12 15.45
CA ILE A 226 0.79 13.81 15.32
C ILE A 226 1.41 12.97 14.19
N SER A 227 1.54 11.67 14.43
CA SER A 227 1.79 10.65 13.40
C SER A 227 0.73 9.57 13.47
N VAL A 228 0.25 9.13 12.30
CA VAL A 228 -0.65 7.98 12.18
C VAL A 228 0.01 6.99 11.23
N ALA A 229 0.50 5.88 11.75
CA ALA A 229 1.26 4.93 10.94
C ALA A 229 1.33 3.53 11.56
N ARG A 230 1.53 2.52 10.72
CA ARG A 230 1.98 1.22 11.20
C ARG A 230 3.41 1.35 11.76
N LEU A 231 3.67 0.85 12.94
CA LEU A 231 4.98 0.98 13.61
C LEU A 231 6.00 0.03 12.98
N THR A 232 6.58 0.45 11.86
CA THR A 232 7.63 -0.24 11.11
C THR A 232 8.81 0.68 10.86
N GLU A 233 9.97 0.11 10.53
CA GLU A 233 11.22 0.86 10.34
C GLU A 233 11.05 2.01 9.35
N LYS A 234 10.52 1.72 8.16
CA LYS A 234 10.39 2.68 7.07
C LYS A 234 9.55 3.91 7.38
N LYS A 235 8.74 3.89 8.45
CA LYS A 235 7.98 5.06 8.89
C LYS A 235 8.84 6.14 9.58
N GLY A 236 10.10 5.82 9.89
CA GLY A 236 11.07 6.78 10.43
C GLY A 236 10.73 7.34 11.80
N LEU A 237 9.81 6.71 12.55
CA LEU A 237 9.37 7.22 13.86
C LEU A 237 10.50 7.30 14.89
N HIS A 238 11.54 6.49 14.74
CA HIS A 238 12.76 6.59 15.55
C HIS A 238 13.52 7.89 15.28
N VAL A 239 13.52 8.38 14.02
CA VAL A 239 14.10 9.68 13.66
C VAL A 239 13.26 10.83 14.25
N ALA A 240 11.93 10.67 14.25
CA ALA A 240 11.03 11.64 14.89
C ALA A 240 11.28 11.73 16.40
N ILE A 241 11.44 10.60 17.10
CA ILE A 241 11.73 10.56 18.55
C ILE A 241 13.09 11.21 18.85
N GLU A 242 14.11 10.94 18.02
CA GLU A 242 15.42 11.61 18.15
C GLU A 242 15.31 13.12 17.92
N ALA A 243 14.49 13.57 16.95
CA ALA A 243 14.22 15.00 16.75
C ALA A 243 13.49 15.61 17.95
N CYS A 244 12.57 14.89 18.61
CA CYS A 244 11.90 15.33 19.83
C CYS A 244 12.90 15.54 20.99
N ARG A 245 13.93 14.69 21.14
CA ARG A 245 15.00 14.91 22.11
C ARG A 245 15.68 16.26 21.87
N GLN A 246 16.04 16.55 20.62
CA GLN A 246 16.69 17.82 20.27
C GLN A 246 15.75 19.04 20.47
N LEU A 247 14.44 18.92 20.19
CA LEU A 247 13.46 19.98 20.48
C LEU A 247 13.36 20.27 21.98
N LYS A 248 13.34 19.23 22.81
CA LYS A 248 13.30 19.37 24.28
C LYS A 248 14.57 20.06 24.80
N GLU A 249 15.74 19.69 24.29
CA GLU A 249 17.03 20.33 24.61
C GLU A 249 17.07 21.82 24.20
N GLN A 250 16.37 22.18 23.11
CA GLN A 250 16.25 23.57 22.65
C GLN A 250 15.18 24.38 23.41
N GLY A 251 14.47 23.74 24.35
CA GLY A 251 13.41 24.38 25.12
C GLY A 251 12.13 24.66 24.34
N VAL A 252 11.93 24.01 23.18
CA VAL A 252 10.67 24.12 22.42
C VAL A 252 9.59 23.32 23.13
N ALA A 253 8.47 23.96 23.46
CA ALA A 253 7.32 23.29 24.07
C ALA A 253 6.53 22.54 22.99
N PHE A 254 6.36 21.22 23.13
CA PHE A 254 5.60 20.38 22.21
C PHE A 254 4.95 19.19 22.91
N ARG A 255 3.99 18.57 22.22
CA ARG A 255 3.44 17.25 22.49
C ARG A 255 3.44 16.45 21.20
N TYR A 256 3.88 15.21 21.26
CA TYR A 256 3.91 14.32 20.09
C TYR A 256 3.11 13.04 20.35
N ARG A 257 2.11 12.79 19.52
CA ARG A 257 1.29 11.56 19.56
C ARG A 257 1.57 10.67 18.37
N ILE A 258 1.94 9.42 18.65
CA ILE A 258 2.19 8.38 17.65
C ILE A 258 1.06 7.36 17.70
N LEU A 259 0.15 7.39 16.73
CA LEU A 259 -0.99 6.47 16.63
C LEU A 259 -0.65 5.28 15.72
N GLY A 260 -0.92 4.09 16.21
CA GLY A 260 -0.77 2.84 15.46
C GLY A 260 -0.15 1.73 16.27
N ILE A 261 -0.01 0.58 15.63
CA ILE A 261 0.61 -0.64 16.16
C ILE A 261 1.59 -1.22 15.15
N GLY A 262 2.53 -2.02 15.58
CA GLY A 262 3.46 -2.70 14.69
C GLY A 262 4.68 -3.29 15.40
N PRO A 263 5.54 -4.00 14.65
CA PRO A 263 6.66 -4.74 15.22
C PRO A 263 7.72 -3.85 15.89
N TRP A 264 7.73 -2.55 15.59
CA TRP A 264 8.69 -1.60 16.16
C TRP A 264 8.20 -0.94 17.46
N GLU A 265 7.01 -1.26 17.96
CA GLU A 265 6.43 -0.62 19.14
C GLU A 265 7.37 -0.65 20.35
N ARG A 266 7.88 -1.84 20.70
CA ARG A 266 8.81 -1.99 21.83
C ARG A 266 10.06 -1.13 21.68
N ARG A 267 10.64 -1.12 20.48
CA ARG A 267 11.85 -0.34 20.18
C ARG A 267 11.60 1.17 20.31
N LEU A 268 10.46 1.66 19.84
CA LEU A 268 10.11 3.07 19.95
C LEU A 268 9.88 3.49 21.40
N ARG A 269 9.19 2.67 22.20
CA ARG A 269 9.02 2.92 23.64
C ARG A 269 10.36 2.99 24.37
N THR A 270 11.27 2.05 24.09
CA THR A 270 12.63 2.08 24.66
C THR A 270 13.38 3.36 24.31
N LEU A 271 13.25 3.89 23.07
CA LEU A 271 13.86 5.17 22.70
C LEU A 271 13.26 6.36 23.46
N ILE A 272 11.93 6.38 23.66
CA ILE A 272 11.25 7.42 24.45
C ILE A 272 11.79 7.44 25.89
N GLU A 273 11.90 6.27 26.53
CA GLU A 273 12.45 6.10 27.86
C GLU A 273 13.93 6.53 27.93
N GLN A 274 14.76 6.09 27.00
CA GLN A 274 16.19 6.46 26.95
C GLN A 274 16.42 7.97 26.81
N TYR A 275 15.55 8.64 26.09
CA TYR A 275 15.65 10.09 25.87
C TYR A 275 14.82 10.91 26.89
N GLN A 276 14.20 10.24 27.87
CA GLN A 276 13.38 10.90 28.92
C GLN A 276 12.29 11.81 28.31
N LEU A 277 11.50 11.23 27.37
CA LEU A 277 10.49 11.95 26.60
C LEU A 277 9.06 11.55 26.97
N GLU A 278 8.85 10.77 28.05
CA GLU A 278 7.55 10.23 28.45
C GLU A 278 6.53 11.32 28.81
N ASP A 279 7.01 12.49 29.18
CA ASP A 279 6.21 13.67 29.50
C ASP A 279 5.66 14.41 28.26
N VAL A 280 6.26 14.21 27.08
CA VAL A 280 5.95 14.93 25.83
C VAL A 280 5.65 14.03 24.63
N VAL A 281 5.98 12.72 24.68
CA VAL A 281 5.73 11.77 23.61
C VAL A 281 4.81 10.64 24.07
N GLU A 282 3.66 10.50 23.44
CA GLU A 282 2.63 9.51 23.76
C GLU A 282 2.48 8.48 22.62
N MET A 283 2.35 7.20 22.98
CA MET A 283 2.01 6.10 22.06
C MET A 283 0.72 5.40 22.52
N PRO A 284 -0.47 5.95 22.23
CA PRO A 284 -1.74 5.39 22.70
C PRO A 284 -2.19 4.12 21.95
N GLY A 285 -1.37 3.61 21.01
CA GLY A 285 -1.67 2.40 20.26
C GLY A 285 -2.64 2.62 19.09
N PHE A 286 -3.38 1.57 18.74
CA PHE A 286 -4.42 1.65 17.70
C PHE A 286 -5.62 2.46 18.21
N LYS A 287 -6.14 3.31 17.32
CA LYS A 287 -7.36 4.09 17.56
C LYS A 287 -8.37 3.90 16.44
N PRO A 288 -9.67 3.84 16.75
CA PRO A 288 -10.73 3.85 15.74
C PRO A 288 -10.70 5.12 14.89
N SER A 289 -11.19 5.06 13.66
CA SER A 289 -11.12 6.16 12.69
C SER A 289 -11.73 7.48 13.20
N HIS A 290 -12.81 7.42 14.01
CA HIS A 290 -13.44 8.64 14.56
C HIS A 290 -12.56 9.30 15.65
N GLU A 291 -11.83 8.52 16.46
CA GLU A 291 -10.87 9.06 17.42
C GLU A 291 -9.65 9.63 16.70
N VAL A 292 -9.14 8.95 15.68
CA VAL A 292 -8.04 9.44 14.84
C VAL A 292 -8.42 10.79 14.23
N LYS A 293 -9.66 10.91 13.69
CA LYS A 293 -10.14 12.17 13.14
C LYS A 293 -10.13 13.29 14.18
N ALA A 294 -10.66 13.06 15.38
CA ALA A 294 -10.69 14.06 16.44
C ALA A 294 -9.27 14.47 16.87
N MET A 295 -8.31 13.53 16.89
CA MET A 295 -6.91 13.83 17.20
C MET A 295 -6.24 14.62 16.07
N LEU A 296 -6.53 14.30 14.82
CA LEU A 296 -6.06 15.05 13.66
C LEU A 296 -6.59 16.49 13.66
N ASP A 297 -7.88 16.69 13.98
CA ASP A 297 -8.51 18.02 14.06
C ASP A 297 -7.82 18.95 15.10
N ASN A 298 -7.23 18.37 16.14
CA ASN A 298 -6.52 19.11 17.20
C ASN A 298 -5.02 19.28 16.94
N ALA A 299 -4.41 18.54 16.02
CA ALA A 299 -2.98 18.62 15.74
C ALA A 299 -2.62 19.92 14.99
N ASP A 300 -1.42 20.43 15.19
CA ASP A 300 -0.87 21.55 14.44
C ASP A 300 -0.11 21.09 13.20
N VAL A 301 0.60 19.97 13.31
CA VAL A 301 1.40 19.40 12.24
C VAL A 301 1.31 17.88 12.22
N PHE A 302 1.19 17.32 11.02
CA PHE A 302 1.31 15.88 10.77
C PHE A 302 2.75 15.55 10.41
N LEU A 303 3.35 14.63 11.14
CA LEU A 303 4.75 14.26 10.99
C LEU A 303 4.87 12.80 10.51
N LEU A 304 5.54 12.59 9.38
CA LEU A 304 5.87 11.23 8.91
C LEU A 304 7.25 11.24 8.22
N PRO A 305 8.35 11.12 8.98
CA PRO A 305 9.70 11.20 8.44
C PRO A 305 10.18 9.85 7.90
N SER A 306 9.48 9.32 6.89
CA SER A 306 9.74 8.01 6.31
C SER A 306 11.18 7.87 5.81
N VAL A 307 11.72 6.65 5.94
CA VAL A 307 13.11 6.31 5.59
C VAL A 307 13.16 4.99 4.83
N THR A 308 14.27 4.73 4.15
CA THR A 308 14.56 3.42 3.59
C THR A 308 14.90 2.45 4.73
N GLY A 309 14.17 1.35 4.84
CA GLY A 309 14.41 0.30 5.83
C GLY A 309 15.72 -0.44 5.59
N ALA A 310 16.27 -1.11 6.61
CA ALA A 310 17.50 -1.87 6.53
C ALA A 310 17.43 -3.02 5.51
N ASP A 311 16.25 -3.55 5.24
CA ASP A 311 15.97 -4.55 4.20
C ASP A 311 15.77 -3.95 2.80
N GLY A 312 15.87 -2.62 2.67
CA GLY A 312 15.61 -1.89 1.44
C GLY A 312 14.13 -1.57 1.19
N ASP A 313 13.21 -1.95 2.12
CA ASP A 313 11.80 -1.59 1.99
C ASP A 313 11.62 -0.07 2.04
N MET A 314 10.88 0.45 1.07
CA MET A 314 10.58 1.87 0.92
C MET A 314 9.08 2.10 0.93
N GLU A 315 8.67 3.32 1.25
CA GLU A 315 7.29 3.71 1.06
C GLU A 315 6.89 3.69 -0.43
N GLY A 316 5.60 3.53 -0.67
CA GLY A 316 5.02 4.02 -1.92
C GLY A 316 4.85 5.54 -1.83
N ILE A 317 3.58 5.99 -1.82
CA ILE A 317 3.21 7.34 -1.38
C ILE A 317 2.28 7.14 -0.18
N PRO A 318 2.65 7.63 1.02
CA PRO A 318 1.89 7.33 2.24
C PRO A 318 0.47 7.91 2.21
N VAL A 319 -0.54 7.06 2.31
CA VAL A 319 -1.95 7.48 2.33
C VAL A 319 -2.24 8.42 3.51
N ALA A 320 -1.60 8.20 4.66
CA ALA A 320 -1.77 9.04 5.83
C ALA A 320 -1.32 10.51 5.61
N LEU A 321 -0.31 10.75 4.75
CA LEU A 321 0.04 12.12 4.33
C LEU A 321 -1.06 12.71 3.45
N MET A 322 -1.63 11.94 2.51
CA MET A 322 -2.74 12.40 1.68
C MET A 322 -3.96 12.76 2.54
N GLU A 323 -4.28 11.94 3.54
CA GLU A 323 -5.37 12.16 4.48
C GLU A 323 -5.15 13.44 5.31
N ALA A 324 -3.93 13.65 5.82
CA ALA A 324 -3.59 14.86 6.56
C ALA A 324 -3.71 16.13 5.70
N MET A 325 -3.18 16.09 4.47
CA MET A 325 -3.30 17.18 3.50
C MET A 325 -4.75 17.44 3.10
N ALA A 326 -5.56 16.40 2.95
CA ALA A 326 -7.00 16.51 2.65
C ALA A 326 -7.80 17.18 3.78
N VAL A 327 -7.47 16.90 5.05
CA VAL A 327 -8.08 17.55 6.22
C VAL A 327 -7.61 19.00 6.36
N GLY A 328 -6.48 19.37 5.77
CA GLY A 328 -5.88 20.68 5.90
C GLY A 328 -4.94 20.80 7.10
N ILE A 329 -4.20 19.72 7.40
CA ILE A 329 -3.13 19.72 8.39
C ILE A 329 -1.81 19.95 7.66
N PRO A 330 -0.99 20.92 8.06
CA PRO A 330 0.36 21.06 7.55
C PRO A 330 1.16 19.78 7.75
N VAL A 331 1.95 19.38 6.74
CA VAL A 331 2.71 18.14 6.78
C VAL A 331 4.22 18.40 6.78
N VAL A 332 4.94 17.64 7.61
CA VAL A 332 6.41 17.55 7.59
C VAL A 332 6.79 16.10 7.33
N SER A 333 7.62 15.88 6.32
CA SER A 333 8.04 14.54 5.91
C SER A 333 9.49 14.55 5.39
N THR A 334 9.87 13.55 4.62
CA THR A 334 11.24 13.39 4.10
C THR A 334 11.28 13.34 2.58
N LEU A 335 12.44 13.66 2.01
CA LEU A 335 12.79 13.45 0.61
C LEU A 335 12.97 11.94 0.34
N HIS A 336 11.90 11.17 0.59
CA HIS A 336 11.89 9.72 0.53
C HIS A 336 10.93 9.21 -0.52
N SER A 337 11.41 8.28 -1.37
CA SER A 337 10.59 7.55 -2.33
C SER A 337 9.67 8.46 -3.18
N GLY A 338 8.36 8.15 -3.24
CA GLY A 338 7.36 8.94 -3.95
C GLY A 338 6.80 10.13 -3.16
N ILE A 339 7.27 10.40 -1.95
CA ILE A 339 6.75 11.52 -1.14
C ILE A 339 6.89 12.88 -1.85
N PRO A 340 8.00 13.19 -2.56
CA PRO A 340 8.13 14.44 -3.32
C PRO A 340 7.12 14.60 -4.47
N GLU A 341 6.48 13.51 -4.92
CA GLU A 341 5.40 13.58 -5.91
C GLU A 341 4.08 14.08 -5.30
N LEU A 342 3.90 13.86 -3.98
CA LEU A 342 2.75 14.33 -3.21
C LEU A 342 2.99 15.70 -2.58
N VAL A 343 4.13 15.86 -1.90
CA VAL A 343 4.48 17.06 -1.14
C VAL A 343 5.51 17.88 -1.92
N GLU A 344 5.09 19.03 -2.45
CA GLU A 344 5.97 20.01 -3.06
C GLU A 344 6.67 20.80 -1.93
N ALA A 345 7.99 20.65 -1.80
CA ALA A 345 8.76 21.26 -0.71
C ALA A 345 8.51 22.78 -0.63
N ASP A 346 8.23 23.27 0.60
CA ASP A 346 7.92 24.64 0.94
C ASP A 346 6.68 25.26 0.25
N LYS A 347 5.94 24.45 -0.55
CA LYS A 347 4.71 24.90 -1.25
C LYS A 347 3.45 24.21 -0.74
N SER A 348 3.52 22.90 -0.51
CA SER A 348 2.39 22.12 0.00
C SER A 348 2.71 21.34 1.27
N GLY A 349 3.91 21.55 1.84
CA GLY A 349 4.43 20.95 3.04
C GLY A 349 5.95 21.08 3.10
N TRP A 350 6.57 20.46 4.07
CA TRP A 350 8.02 20.56 4.28
C TRP A 350 8.67 19.19 4.22
N LEU A 351 9.80 19.12 3.52
CA LEU A 351 10.59 17.91 3.34
C LEU A 351 12.00 18.13 3.87
N VAL A 352 12.49 17.17 4.65
CA VAL A 352 13.88 17.12 5.13
C VAL A 352 14.57 15.85 4.59
N PRO A 353 15.90 15.75 4.62
CA PRO A 353 16.59 14.50 4.26
C PRO A 353 16.16 13.31 5.14
N GLU A 354 16.23 12.09 4.59
CA GLU A 354 16.06 10.86 5.37
C GLU A 354 17.11 10.76 6.48
N ASN A 355 16.71 10.18 7.62
CA ASN A 355 17.60 9.92 8.76
C ASN A 355 18.29 11.18 9.34
N ASP A 356 17.79 12.37 9.04
CA ASP A 356 18.32 13.63 9.58
C ASP A 356 17.41 14.20 10.69
N ALA A 357 17.58 13.67 11.90
CA ALA A 357 16.83 14.13 13.08
C ALA A 357 17.10 15.61 13.41
N ARG A 358 18.30 16.12 13.07
CA ARG A 358 18.65 17.52 13.29
C ARG A 358 17.87 18.45 12.36
N ALA A 359 17.86 18.15 11.07
CA ALA A 359 17.08 18.92 10.11
C ALA A 359 15.58 18.86 10.45
N LEU A 360 15.09 17.70 10.92
CA LEU A 360 13.71 17.54 11.36
C LEU A 360 13.39 18.39 12.59
N ALA A 361 14.24 18.40 13.62
CA ALA A 361 14.07 19.23 14.81
C ALA A 361 14.08 20.72 14.46
N GLN A 362 15.04 21.16 13.63
CA GLN A 362 15.11 22.55 13.17
C GLN A 362 13.85 22.96 12.39
N ARG A 363 13.33 22.08 11.54
CA ARG A 363 12.10 22.34 10.78
C ARG A 363 10.88 22.46 11.72
N LEU A 364 10.75 21.59 12.70
CA LEU A 364 9.64 21.63 13.67
C LEU A 364 9.74 22.86 14.58
N ALA A 365 10.94 23.24 15.02
CA ALA A 365 11.16 24.46 15.78
C ALA A 365 10.80 25.70 14.97
N ALA A 366 11.21 25.78 13.70
CA ALA A 366 10.82 26.87 12.82
C ALA A 366 9.31 26.88 12.55
N PHE A 367 8.70 25.68 12.37
CA PHE A 367 7.25 25.54 12.18
C PHE A 367 6.45 26.12 13.36
N SER A 368 6.89 25.92 14.59
CA SER A 368 6.18 26.43 15.79
C SER A 368 6.09 27.95 15.85
N GLN A 369 6.84 28.66 15.03
CA GLN A 369 6.87 30.14 14.96
C GLN A 369 6.09 30.69 13.75
N LEU A 370 5.47 29.82 12.94
CA LEU A 370 4.72 30.26 11.76
C LEU A 370 3.36 30.84 12.17
N ASP A 371 2.91 31.81 11.40
CA ASP A 371 1.57 32.37 11.52
C ASP A 371 0.60 31.79 10.49
N THR A 372 -0.67 32.14 10.61
CA THR A 372 -1.73 31.68 9.71
C THR A 372 -1.51 32.17 8.28
N ASP A 373 -0.93 33.35 8.07
CA ASP A 373 -0.72 33.93 6.73
C ASP A 373 0.30 33.13 5.92
N VAL A 374 1.30 32.54 6.59
CA VAL A 374 2.27 31.63 5.97
C VAL A 374 1.67 30.26 5.76
N LEU A 375 0.88 29.74 6.71
CA LEU A 375 0.33 28.40 6.65
C LEU A 375 -0.83 28.24 5.66
N ALA A 376 -1.70 29.26 5.56
CA ALA A 376 -2.91 29.17 4.74
C ALA A 376 -2.65 28.85 3.26
N PRO A 377 -1.72 29.50 2.55
CA PRO A 377 -1.41 29.15 1.16
C PRO A 377 -0.81 27.75 1.02
N VAL A 378 0.01 27.30 1.98
CA VAL A 378 0.61 25.95 1.97
C VAL A 378 -0.46 24.87 2.12
N VAL A 379 -1.34 25.04 3.10
CA VAL A 379 -2.45 24.09 3.36
C VAL A 379 -3.42 24.04 2.17
N LYS A 380 -3.75 25.19 1.60
CA LYS A 380 -4.59 25.28 0.40
C LYS A 380 -3.96 24.51 -0.75
N ARG A 381 -2.69 24.77 -1.04
CA ARG A 381 -1.95 24.06 -2.11
C ARG A 381 -1.85 22.56 -1.86
N ALA A 382 -1.64 22.14 -0.60
CA ALA A 382 -1.61 20.75 -0.20
C ALA A 382 -2.92 20.04 -0.53
N ARG A 383 -4.05 20.66 -0.16
CA ARG A 383 -5.37 20.10 -0.43
C ARG A 383 -5.68 20.05 -1.93
N GLU A 384 -5.41 21.13 -2.67
CA GLU A 384 -5.58 21.17 -4.14
C GLU A 384 -4.78 20.04 -4.82
N LYS A 385 -3.55 19.78 -4.37
CA LYS A 385 -2.72 18.69 -4.85
C LYS A 385 -3.38 17.32 -4.65
N VAL A 386 -3.95 17.07 -3.47
CA VAL A 386 -4.65 15.81 -3.20
C VAL A 386 -5.96 15.70 -3.99
N GLU A 387 -6.73 16.78 -4.09
CA GLU A 387 -8.00 16.80 -4.86
C GLU A 387 -7.77 16.52 -6.34
N HIS A 388 -6.68 17.01 -6.90
CA HIS A 388 -6.38 16.87 -8.33
C HIS A 388 -5.69 15.53 -8.63
N ASP A 389 -4.59 15.21 -7.92
CA ASP A 389 -3.69 14.12 -8.31
C ASP A 389 -3.89 12.83 -7.51
N PHE A 390 -4.56 12.91 -6.34
CA PHE A 390 -4.71 11.80 -5.40
C PHE A 390 -6.15 11.58 -4.95
N ASN A 391 -7.12 12.07 -5.69
CA ASN A 391 -8.53 11.80 -5.46
C ASN A 391 -8.88 10.40 -6.00
N GLN A 392 -9.28 9.51 -5.09
CA GLN A 392 -9.59 8.12 -5.41
C GLN A 392 -10.62 7.97 -6.53
N GLN A 393 -11.63 8.84 -6.61
CA GLN A 393 -12.65 8.76 -7.66
C GLN A 393 -12.07 9.11 -9.04
N VAL A 394 -11.16 10.09 -9.11
CA VAL A 394 -10.46 10.47 -10.35
C VAL A 394 -9.56 9.34 -10.80
N ILE A 395 -8.69 8.86 -9.89
CA ILE A 395 -7.73 7.79 -10.17
C ILE A 395 -8.42 6.50 -10.63
N ASN A 396 -9.53 6.11 -9.98
CA ASN A 396 -10.24 4.89 -10.39
C ASN A 396 -10.89 5.04 -11.77
N ARG A 397 -11.37 6.24 -12.14
CA ARG A 397 -11.88 6.51 -13.51
C ARG A 397 -10.77 6.47 -14.56
N GLU A 398 -9.62 7.06 -14.26
CA GLU A 398 -8.44 7.00 -15.14
C GLU A 398 -7.96 5.56 -15.33
N LEU A 399 -7.87 4.80 -14.24
CA LEU A 399 -7.53 3.37 -14.31
C LEU A 399 -8.55 2.61 -15.14
N ALA A 400 -9.85 2.82 -14.94
CA ALA A 400 -10.89 2.18 -15.73
C ALA A 400 -10.75 2.49 -17.23
N SER A 401 -10.45 3.74 -17.59
CA SER A 401 -10.20 4.15 -18.98
C SER A 401 -8.96 3.47 -19.56
N LEU A 402 -7.87 3.37 -18.79
CA LEU A 402 -6.65 2.64 -19.21
C LEU A 402 -6.95 1.16 -19.48
N LEU A 403 -7.77 0.54 -18.62
CA LEU A 403 -8.12 -0.88 -18.78
C LEU A 403 -9.08 -1.13 -19.96
N GLN A 404 -9.93 -0.17 -20.29
CA GLN A 404 -10.81 -0.24 -21.46
C GLN A 404 -10.05 -0.08 -22.78
N ALA A 405 -8.90 0.60 -22.75
CA ALA A 405 -8.02 0.80 -23.93
C ALA A 405 -7.06 -0.37 -24.18
N LEU A 406 -6.95 -1.32 -23.24
CA LEU A 406 -6.11 -2.52 -23.35
C LEU A 406 -6.71 -3.53 -24.32
#